data_fa0c054c121d90f2458408e1c19548c8
#
_entry.id   fa0c054c121d90f2458408e1c19548c8
#
_cell.length_a   1.000
_cell.length_b   1.000
_cell.length_c   1.000
_cell.angle_alpha   90.00
_cell.angle_beta   90.00
_cell.angle_gamma   90.00
#
_symmetry.space_group_name_H-M   'P 1'
#
loop_
_entity.id
_entity.type
_entity.pdbx_description
1 polymer ?
#
loop_
_entity_poly.entity_id
_entity_poly.type
_entity_poly.pdbx_seq_one_letter_code
_entity_poly.pdbx_strand_id
1 'polypeptide(L)' 'MLALEIGNGQYKKVSKILTQNNFKIEHTIKDYKDNIRCLTSVYLNN' A
#
# COMPACT_ATOMS: atom_id res chain seq x y z
N MET A 1 4.54 -11.33 3.05
CA MET A 1 4.48 -10.06 2.29
C MET A 1 3.21 -10.02 1.45
N LEU A 2 2.57 -8.88 1.45
CA LEU A 2 1.36 -8.67 0.67
C LEU A 2 1.64 -7.61 -0.39
N ALA A 3 1.40 -7.93 -1.66
CA ALA A 3 1.56 -6.99 -2.75
C ALA A 3 0.18 -6.69 -3.34
N LEU A 4 -0.12 -5.41 -3.49
CA LEU A 4 -1.41 -4.96 -3.97
C LEU A 4 -1.25 -4.01 -5.14
N GLU A 5 -2.11 -4.17 -6.13
CA GLU A 5 -2.27 -3.20 -7.20
C GLU A 5 -3.49 -2.34 -6.85
N ILE A 6 -3.33 -1.03 -6.91
CA ILE A 6 -4.38 -0.12 -6.46
C ILE A 6 -4.80 0.83 -7.57
N GLY A 7 -6.04 1.27 -7.49
CA GLY A 7 -6.57 2.20 -8.47
C GLY A 7 -6.14 3.63 -8.19
N ASN A 8 -6.41 4.49 -9.15
CA ASN A 8 -6.08 5.89 -9.06
C ASN A 8 -6.79 6.52 -7.85
N GLY A 9 -6.03 7.19 -6.99
CA GLY A 9 -6.58 7.86 -5.83
C GLY A 9 -6.96 6.95 -4.67
N GLN A 10 -6.61 5.67 -4.73
CA GLN A 10 -7.00 4.70 -3.69
C GLN A 10 -5.95 4.52 -2.60
N TYR A 11 -4.76 5.08 -2.78
CA TYR A 11 -3.65 4.81 -1.86
C TYR A 11 -3.97 5.17 -0.41
N LYS A 12 -4.55 6.34 -0.20
CA LYS A 12 -4.83 6.82 1.15
C LYS A 12 -5.77 5.87 1.89
N LYS A 13 -6.82 5.43 1.21
CA LYS A 13 -7.80 4.52 1.80
C LYS A 13 -7.18 3.15 2.07
N VAL A 14 -6.44 2.62 1.11
CA VAL A 14 -5.81 1.30 1.26
C VAL A 14 -4.75 1.33 2.36
N SER A 15 -3.92 2.37 2.40
CA SER A 15 -2.88 2.46 3.42
C SER A 15 -3.49 2.53 4.82
N LYS A 16 -4.60 3.25 4.97
CA LYS A 16 -5.28 3.34 6.26
C LYS A 16 -5.79 1.97 6.70
N ILE A 17 -6.41 1.22 5.79
CA ILE A 17 -6.90 -0.12 6.10
C ILE A 17 -5.74 -1.04 6.51
N LEU A 18 -4.64 -0.99 5.77
CA LEU A 18 -3.49 -1.84 6.07
C LEU A 18 -2.90 -1.52 7.42
N THR A 19 -2.69 -0.23 7.73
CA THR A 19 -2.10 0.16 9.00
C THR A 19 -3.03 -0.17 10.17
N GLN A 20 -4.33 -0.09 9.99
CA GLN A 20 -5.29 -0.48 11.02
C GLN A 20 -5.30 -1.98 11.28
N ASN A 21 -4.78 -2.77 10.34
CA ASN A 21 -4.72 -4.22 10.45
C ASN A 21 -3.30 -4.74 10.66
N ASN A 22 -2.45 -3.91 11.23
CA ASN A 22 -1.07 -4.26 11.61
C ASN A 22 -0.18 -4.60 10.42
N PHE A 23 -0.43 -3.98 9.27
CA PHE A 23 0.47 -4.08 8.13
C PHE A 23 1.32 -2.82 8.06
N LYS A 24 2.57 -3.00 7.70
CA LYS A 24 3.49 -1.90 7.43
C LYS A 24 3.76 -1.84 5.93
N ILE A 25 3.55 -0.68 5.33
CA ILE A 25 3.84 -0.50 3.91
C ILE A 25 5.35 -0.33 3.75
N GLU A 26 5.96 -1.18 2.92
CA GLU A 26 7.41 -1.17 2.73
C GLU A 26 7.82 -0.43 1.47
N HIS A 27 7.15 -0.67 0.36
CA HIS A 27 7.51 -0.07 -0.91
C HIS A 27 6.26 0.37 -1.64
N THR A 28 6.38 1.44 -2.40
CA THR A 28 5.32 1.90 -3.29
C THR A 28 5.92 2.11 -4.68
N ILE A 29 5.12 1.85 -5.70
CA ILE A 29 5.52 2.05 -7.09
C ILE A 29 4.54 3.03 -7.72
N LYS A 30 5.08 4.10 -8.28
CA LYS A 30 4.29 5.13 -8.93
C LYS A 30 4.29 4.95 -10.44
N ASP A 31 3.21 5.39 -11.06
CA ASP A 31 3.16 5.44 -12.51
C ASP A 31 3.81 6.75 -13.01
N TYR A 32 3.80 6.95 -14.33
CA TYR A 32 4.43 8.13 -14.90
C TYR A 32 3.70 9.44 -14.56
N LYS A 33 2.49 9.37 -14.02
CA LYS A 33 1.74 10.55 -13.55
C LYS A 33 1.90 10.76 -12.04
N ASP A 34 2.85 10.06 -11.43
CA ASP A 34 3.14 10.17 -10.02
C ASP A 34 2.04 9.65 -9.10
N ASN A 35 1.16 8.80 -9.62
CA ASN A 35 0.14 8.11 -8.82
C ASN A 35 0.66 6.77 -8.35
N ILE A 36 0.46 6.47 -7.05
CA ILE A 36 0.87 5.17 -6.53
C ILE A 36 -0.06 4.09 -7.07
N ARG A 37 0.50 3.12 -7.78
CA ARG A 37 -0.27 2.06 -8.44
C ARG A 37 -0.07 0.70 -7.80
N CYS A 38 1.03 0.50 -7.13
CA CYS A 38 1.31 -0.76 -6.44
C CYS A 38 1.96 -0.47 -5.11
N LEU A 39 1.75 -1.37 -4.16
CA LEU A 39 2.46 -1.30 -2.90
C LEU A 39 2.77 -2.70 -2.40
N THR A 40 3.81 -2.80 -1.59
CA THR A 40 4.08 -4.02 -0.84
C THR A 40 4.00 -3.70 0.64
N SER A 41 3.53 -4.66 1.41
CA SER A 41 3.41 -4.50 2.85
C SER A 41 3.76 -5.80 3.54
N VAL A 42 4.10 -5.68 4.82
CA VAL A 42 4.39 -6.83 5.66
C VAL A 42 3.53 -6.76 6.91
N TYR A 43 3.14 -7.92 7.41
CA TYR A 43 2.37 -8.01 8.63
C TYR A 43 3.29 -7.85 9.83
N LEU A 44 2.90 -6.95 10.74
CA LEU A 44 3.68 -6.74 11.96
C LEU A 44 3.22 -7.74 13.01
N ASN A 45 4.10 -8.65 13.33
CA ASN A 45 3.81 -9.70 14.28
C ASN A 45 4.44 -9.34 15.63
N ASN A 46 3.66 -8.68 16.45
CA ASN A 46 4.13 -8.28 17.79
C ASN A 46 3.47 -9.12 18.86
#